data_b5cfe17fa5f15abeb0b4169d6e6d1374
#
_entry.id   b5cfe17fa5f15abeb0b4169d6e6d1374
#
_cell.length_a   1.000
_cell.length_b   1.000
_cell.length_c   1.000
_cell.angle_alpha   90.00
_cell.angle_beta   90.00
_cell.angle_gamma   90.00
#
_symmetry.space_group_name_H-M   'P 1'
#
loop_
_entity.id
_entity.type
_entity.pdbx_description
1 polymer ?
#
loop_
_entity_poly.entity_id
_entity_poly.type
_entity_poly.pdbx_seq_one_letter_code
_entity_poly.pdbx_strand_id
1 'polypeptide(L)'
;RPVHVLVIPKKHITSLATATADDTLVLGKILVKANEIAVAQGSADGFRVIINTGRVGQQEVPHVHAHIVGGPEPVGPMLKRI
;
A
#
# COMPACT_ATOMS: atom_id res chain seq x y z
N ARG A 1 3.01 10.84 -9.06
CA ARG A 1 3.70 9.70 -9.67
C ARG A 1 2.88 9.16 -10.82
N PRO A 2 3.50 8.63 -11.88
CA PRO A 2 2.76 8.10 -13.02
C PRO A 2 1.79 6.98 -12.66
N VAL A 3 2.17 6.12 -11.71
CA VAL A 3 1.30 5.09 -11.19
C VAL A 3 1.10 5.31 -9.71
N HIS A 4 -0.16 5.49 -9.29
CA HIS A 4 -0.51 5.62 -7.88
C HIS A 4 -1.95 5.13 -7.71
N VAL A 5 -2.06 3.92 -7.16
CA VAL A 5 -3.35 3.25 -6.95
C VAL A 5 -3.55 3.00 -5.47
N LEU A 6 -4.76 3.25 -4.98
CA LEU A 6 -5.15 2.91 -3.62
C LEU A 6 -5.92 1.60 -3.62
N VAL A 7 -5.52 0.69 -2.74
CA VAL A 7 -6.23 -0.57 -2.53
C VAL A 7 -6.79 -0.57 -1.12
N ILE A 8 -8.10 -0.74 -1.02
CA ILE A 8 -8.82 -0.62 0.23
C ILE A 8 -9.62 -1.90 0.47
N PRO A 9 -9.46 -2.58 1.64
CA PRO A 9 -10.28 -3.75 1.93
C PRO A 9 -11.74 -3.35 2.13
N LYS A 10 -12.67 -4.20 1.74
CA LYS A 10 -14.10 -3.97 1.98
C LYS A 10 -14.42 -4.06 3.47
N LYS A 11 -13.75 -4.97 4.19
CA LYS A 11 -13.87 -5.05 5.64
C LYS A 11 -13.25 -3.79 6.25
N HIS A 12 -13.96 -3.15 7.17
CA HIS A 12 -13.43 -1.98 7.86
C HIS A 12 -12.37 -2.39 8.88
N ILE A 13 -11.15 -1.92 8.66
CA ILE A 13 -10.02 -2.09 9.57
C ILE A 13 -9.43 -0.69 9.75
N THR A 14 -9.50 -0.17 10.98
CA THR A 14 -9.09 1.22 11.22
C THR A 14 -7.61 1.46 10.88
N SER A 15 -6.74 0.55 11.31
CA SER A 15 -5.31 0.65 11.00
C SER A 15 -4.65 -0.71 11.21
N LEU A 16 -3.38 -0.82 10.84
CA LEU A 16 -2.62 -2.04 11.14
C LEU A 16 -2.46 -2.24 12.64
N ALA A 17 -2.51 -1.17 13.42
CA ALA A 17 -2.41 -1.26 14.89
C ALA A 17 -3.62 -1.96 15.52
N THR A 18 -4.77 -1.93 14.86
CA THR A 18 -6.00 -2.58 15.33
C THR A 18 -6.31 -3.86 14.59
N ALA A 19 -5.53 -4.22 13.59
CA ALA A 19 -5.71 -5.47 12.85
C ALA A 19 -5.43 -6.67 13.75
N THR A 20 -6.16 -7.76 13.50
CA THR A 20 -6.04 -8.98 14.27
C THR A 20 -5.77 -10.17 13.34
N ALA A 21 -5.63 -11.37 13.93
CA ALA A 21 -5.45 -12.59 13.15
C ALA A 21 -6.61 -12.82 12.16
N ASP A 22 -7.81 -12.33 12.46
CA ASP A 22 -8.97 -12.44 11.58
C ASP A 22 -8.80 -11.63 10.29
N ASP A 23 -7.87 -10.69 10.27
CA ASP A 23 -7.62 -9.83 9.12
C ASP A 23 -6.48 -10.35 8.22
N THR A 24 -5.83 -11.43 8.63
CA THR A 24 -4.65 -11.96 7.93
C THR A 24 -4.94 -12.25 6.46
N LEU A 25 -6.06 -12.89 6.18
CA LEU A 25 -6.38 -13.27 4.80
C LEU A 25 -6.61 -12.05 3.91
N VAL A 26 -7.38 -11.07 4.37
CA VAL A 26 -7.69 -9.88 3.57
C VAL A 26 -6.45 -9.01 3.38
N LEU A 27 -5.61 -8.88 4.41
CA LEU A 27 -4.37 -8.11 4.29
C LEU A 27 -3.37 -8.82 3.36
N GLY A 28 -3.28 -10.14 3.46
CA GLY A 28 -2.46 -10.94 2.55
C GLY A 28 -2.92 -10.82 1.10
N LYS A 29 -4.22 -10.81 0.86
CA LYS A 29 -4.77 -10.62 -0.48
C LYS A 29 -4.37 -9.28 -1.08
N ILE A 30 -4.38 -8.21 -0.29
CA ILE A 30 -3.94 -6.89 -0.76
C ILE A 30 -2.50 -6.97 -1.27
N LEU A 31 -1.61 -7.58 -0.50
CA LEU A 31 -0.20 -7.69 -0.86
C LEU A 31 0.01 -8.57 -2.10
N VAL A 32 -0.69 -9.69 -2.17
CA VAL A 32 -0.58 -10.60 -3.32
C VAL A 32 -1.13 -9.94 -4.60
N LYS A 33 -2.21 -9.19 -4.49
CA LYS A 33 -2.81 -8.48 -5.62
C LYS A 33 -1.99 -7.30 -6.09
N ALA A 34 -1.10 -6.76 -5.25
CA ALA A 34 -0.36 -5.55 -5.56
C ALA A 34 0.43 -5.65 -6.88
N ASN A 35 1.11 -6.77 -7.12
CA ASN A 35 1.86 -6.96 -8.36
C ASN A 35 0.95 -6.96 -9.59
N GLU A 36 -0.17 -7.67 -9.51
CA GLU A 36 -1.15 -7.74 -10.58
C GLU A 36 -1.67 -6.36 -10.96
N ILE A 37 -1.99 -5.55 -9.95
CA ILE A 37 -2.46 -4.18 -10.14
C ILE A 37 -1.36 -3.31 -10.75
N ALA A 38 -0.14 -3.40 -10.23
CA ALA A 38 0.98 -2.61 -10.73
C ALA A 38 1.28 -2.92 -12.20
N VAL A 39 1.31 -4.20 -12.56
CA VAL A 39 1.53 -4.63 -13.95
C VAL A 39 0.42 -4.09 -14.86
N ALA A 40 -0.83 -4.20 -14.45
CA ALA A 40 -1.96 -3.69 -15.22
C ALA A 40 -1.90 -2.19 -15.44
N GLN A 41 -1.28 -1.45 -14.52
CA GLN A 41 -1.14 0.00 -14.60
C GLN A 41 0.16 0.43 -15.31
N GLY A 42 0.96 -0.51 -15.79
CA GLY A 42 2.16 -0.18 -16.54
C GLY A 42 3.45 -0.16 -15.72
N SER A 43 3.46 -0.74 -14.53
CA SER A 43 4.65 -0.79 -13.67
C SER A 43 5.15 -2.22 -13.48
N ALA A 44 5.39 -2.90 -14.60
CA ALA A 44 5.81 -4.31 -14.59
C ALA A 44 7.24 -4.51 -14.06
N ASP A 45 8.06 -3.47 -14.08
CA ASP A 45 9.46 -3.55 -13.64
C ASP A 45 9.63 -3.36 -12.13
N GLY A 46 8.53 -3.21 -11.41
CA GLY A 46 8.55 -3.08 -9.97
C GLY A 46 7.65 -1.96 -9.48
N PHE A 47 7.44 -1.95 -8.16
CA PHE A 47 6.54 -1.00 -7.54
C PHE A 47 6.85 -0.93 -6.05
N ARG A 48 6.22 0.02 -5.38
CA ARG A 48 6.32 0.17 -3.93
C ARG A 48 4.93 0.12 -3.31
N VAL A 49 4.82 -0.59 -2.19
CA VAL A 49 3.59 -0.63 -1.40
C VAL A 49 3.82 0.14 -0.12
N ILE A 50 2.94 1.07 0.19
CA ILE A 50 3.02 1.90 1.39
C ILE A 50 1.71 1.79 2.14
N ILE A 51 1.78 1.42 3.43
CA ILE A 51 0.62 1.41 4.34
C ILE A 51 1.00 2.25 5.55
N ASN A 52 0.36 3.40 5.69
CA ASN A 52 0.61 4.31 6.80
C ASN A 52 -0.26 3.93 7.99
N THR A 53 0.32 3.96 9.19
CA THR A 53 -0.39 3.57 10.42
C THR A 53 -0.22 4.63 11.49
N GLY A 54 -1.36 5.09 12.03
CA GLY A 54 -1.39 5.97 13.17
C GLY A 54 -0.80 7.36 12.94
N ARG A 55 -0.59 8.07 14.04
CA ARG A 55 -0.11 9.45 14.00
C ARG A 55 1.32 9.55 13.45
N VAL A 56 2.20 8.69 13.91
CA VAL A 56 3.61 8.74 13.48
C VAL A 56 3.76 8.35 12.01
N GLY A 57 2.95 7.42 11.53
CA GLY A 57 2.92 7.05 10.12
C GLY A 57 2.15 8.02 9.25
N GLN A 58 1.55 9.06 9.84
CA GLN A 58 0.75 10.05 9.14
C GLN A 58 -0.44 9.45 8.39
N GLN A 59 -1.14 8.53 9.05
CA GLN A 59 -2.37 7.97 8.51
C GLN A 59 -3.47 9.03 8.59
N GLU A 60 -3.95 9.48 7.43
CA GLU A 60 -4.96 10.55 7.36
C GLU A 60 -6.38 10.01 7.41
N VAL A 61 -6.62 8.84 6.84
CA VAL A 61 -7.93 8.22 6.77
C VAL A 61 -7.97 7.02 7.71
N PRO A 62 -8.94 6.94 8.65
CA PRO A 62 -9.01 5.85 9.63
C PRO A 62 -9.58 4.56 9.04
N HIS A 63 -8.99 4.08 7.99
CA HIS A 63 -9.31 2.85 7.29
C HIS A 63 -8.05 2.39 6.58
N VAL A 64 -7.63 1.15 6.83
CA VAL A 64 -6.42 0.60 6.21
C VAL A 64 -6.51 0.75 4.69
N HIS A 65 -5.46 1.29 4.11
CA HIS A 65 -5.34 1.39 2.66
C HIS A 65 -3.88 1.28 2.26
N ALA A 66 -3.64 0.64 1.12
CA ALA A 66 -2.31 0.46 0.57
C ALA A 66 -2.14 1.36 -0.65
N HIS A 67 -1.06 2.14 -0.66
CA HIS A 67 -0.66 2.88 -1.85
C HIS A 67 0.24 1.96 -2.68
N ILE A 68 -0.09 1.79 -3.96
CA ILE A 68 0.79 1.11 -4.90
C ILE A 68 1.36 2.20 -5.80
N VAL A 69 2.65 2.42 -5.70
CA VAL A 69 3.34 3.52 -6.37
C VAL A 69 4.37 2.95 -7.33
N GLY A 70 4.38 3.43 -8.55
CA GLY A 70 5.30 2.95 -9.57
C GLY A 70 5.42 3.91 -10.74
N GLY A 71 5.86 3.37 -11.86
CA GLY A 71 6.04 4.11 -13.10
C GLY A 71 7.21 3.56 -13.89
N PRO A 72 7.60 4.23 -15.00
CA PRO A 72 8.73 3.78 -15.81
C PRO A 72 10.07 3.99 -15.13
N GLU A 73 10.15 4.90 -14.16
CA GLU A 73 11.40 5.26 -13.48
C GLU A 73 11.33 4.88 -12.00
N PRO A 74 12.49 4.65 -11.34
CA PRO A 74 12.52 4.40 -9.91
C PRO A 74 11.83 5.50 -9.11
N VAL A 75 11.10 5.09 -8.06
CA VAL A 75 10.28 6.04 -7.27
C VAL A 75 11.08 6.84 -6.25
N GLY A 76 12.36 6.59 -6.12
CA GLY A 76 13.22 7.31 -5.20
C GLY A 76 13.15 6.79 -3.77
N PRO A 77 13.98 7.32 -2.87
CA PRO A 77 14.02 6.85 -1.48
C PRO A 77 12.83 7.36 -0.67
N MET A 78 12.36 6.51 0.25
CA MET A 78 11.34 6.88 1.23
C MET A 78 11.94 7.64 2.40
N LEU A 79 13.13 7.27 2.80
CA LEU A 79 13.83 7.84 3.95
C LEU A 79 14.92 8.76 3.48
N LYS A 80 15.19 9.78 4.28
CA LYS A 80 16.33 10.67 4.03
C LYS A 80 17.60 9.86 4.11
N ARG A 81 18.51 10.11 3.20
CA ARG A 81 19.85 9.55 3.27
C ARG A 81 20.68 10.41 4.24
N ILE A 82 21.41 9.73 5.04
CA ILE A 82 22.30 10.37 6.04
C ILE A 82 23.70 10.43 5.48
#